data_b3edb4a81bd77933ea4548d7dbde8a3a
#
_entry.id   b3edb4a81bd77933ea4548d7dbde8a3a
#
_cell.length_a   1.000
_cell.length_b   1.000
_cell.length_c   1.000
_cell.angle_alpha   90.00
_cell.angle_beta   90.00
_cell.angle_gamma   90.00
#
_symmetry.space_group_name_H-M   'P 1'
#
loop_
_entity.id
_entity.type
_entity.pdbx_description
1 polymer ?
#
loop_
_entity_poly.entity_id
_entity_poly.type
_entity_poly.pdbx_seq_one_letter_code
_entity_poly.pdbx_strand_id
1 'polypeptide(L)'
;MRKLKTLICIALLLALTACALGTAQASEGKRSIVCTSFPCYDIARAVAGDRAEIQLLIKPGAEVHSFEPTPSDILSLAGCDLFAYVGGESDAWVTDILSSFGGDAPPTLRFFDCVEGIEAEHDHGAEHEHHDEHEYDEHIWTSPVNACAMVNAMADALCEIDAENEALYRENASAYISEIEALDAQIRDVVANAARREVIFADRFPLLYFAREYGLDWCAAFPSCSSESEPSAKTIAALIDRVVSDGIPVIYVLELSNGRTAQAISAETGAQVRTFYSMQNVTESDFAAGETYVSLMQRNIAALQEGLN
;
A
#
# COMPACT_ATOMS: atom_id res chain seq x y z
N MET A 1 46.49 -42.88 -40.22
CA MET A 1 45.08 -42.51 -40.52
C MET A 1 44.09 -43.10 -39.51
N ARG A 2 44.21 -44.35 -39.08
CA ARG A 2 43.27 -45.02 -38.14
C ARG A 2 43.30 -44.39 -36.72
N LYS A 3 44.49 -44.09 -36.16
CA LYS A 3 44.68 -43.43 -34.85
C LYS A 3 44.18 -41.99 -34.81
N LEU A 4 44.25 -41.23 -35.92
CA LEU A 4 43.75 -39.87 -36.01
C LEU A 4 42.21 -39.81 -36.01
N LYS A 5 41.56 -40.79 -36.68
CA LYS A 5 40.09 -40.92 -36.67
C LYS A 5 39.54 -41.25 -35.28
N THR A 6 40.25 -42.10 -34.52
CA THR A 6 39.88 -42.45 -33.16
C THR A 6 40.01 -41.32 -32.19
N LEU A 7 41.06 -40.46 -32.33
CA LEU A 7 41.23 -39.25 -31.52
C LEU A 7 40.16 -38.21 -31.81
N ILE A 8 39.77 -38.03 -33.08
CA ILE A 8 38.68 -37.10 -33.44
C ILE A 8 37.33 -37.57 -32.92
N CYS A 9 37.02 -38.87 -32.93
CA CYS A 9 35.79 -39.42 -32.36
C CYS A 9 35.73 -39.28 -30.84
N ILE A 10 36.87 -39.45 -30.13
CA ILE A 10 36.91 -39.26 -28.67
C ILE A 10 36.75 -37.77 -28.32
N ALA A 11 37.36 -36.82 -29.08
CA ALA A 11 37.20 -35.43 -28.88
C ALA A 11 35.77 -34.93 -29.18
N LEU A 12 35.09 -35.47 -30.19
CA LEU A 12 33.66 -35.21 -30.45
C LEU A 12 32.74 -35.76 -29.35
N LEU A 13 33.02 -36.97 -28.80
CA LEU A 13 32.24 -37.50 -27.69
C LEU A 13 32.41 -36.68 -26.41
N LEU A 14 33.62 -36.19 -26.11
CA LEU A 14 33.87 -35.32 -24.98
C LEU A 14 33.25 -33.89 -25.14
N ALA A 15 33.17 -33.38 -26.37
CA ALA A 15 32.48 -32.14 -26.67
C ALA A 15 30.93 -32.26 -26.52
N LEU A 16 30.37 -33.43 -26.89
CA LEU A 16 28.94 -33.70 -26.71
C LEU A 16 28.54 -33.91 -25.24
N THR A 17 29.43 -34.47 -24.40
CA THR A 17 29.19 -34.57 -22.96
C THR A 17 29.35 -33.26 -22.20
N ALA A 18 30.18 -32.32 -22.68
CA ALA A 18 30.31 -31.00 -22.11
C ALA A 18 29.10 -30.11 -22.43
N CYS A 19 28.39 -30.31 -23.55
CA CYS A 19 27.15 -29.62 -23.86
C CYS A 19 25.92 -30.18 -23.11
N ALA A 20 26.00 -31.38 -22.52
CA ALA A 20 24.91 -31.98 -21.74
C ALA A 20 24.94 -31.61 -20.24
N LEU A 21 25.96 -30.86 -19.79
CA LEU A 21 26.00 -30.17 -18.53
C LEU A 21 25.51 -28.71 -18.68
N GLY A 22 24.65 -28.45 -19.65
CA GLY A 22 23.71 -27.36 -19.57
C GLY A 22 22.90 -27.60 -18.28
N THR A 23 23.15 -26.77 -17.27
CA THR A 23 22.33 -26.68 -16.07
C THR A 23 20.88 -26.85 -16.49
N ALA A 24 20.26 -27.96 -16.12
CA ALA A 24 18.83 -27.99 -15.97
C ALA A 24 18.56 -26.89 -14.94
N GLN A 25 18.29 -25.71 -15.42
CA GLN A 25 17.61 -24.70 -14.66
C GLN A 25 16.26 -25.33 -14.38
N ALA A 26 16.14 -25.95 -13.20
CA ALA A 26 14.83 -26.28 -12.68
C ALA A 26 14.04 -25.00 -12.87
N SER A 27 12.96 -25.06 -13.57
CA SER A 27 11.91 -24.03 -13.56
C SER A 27 11.40 -24.08 -12.12
N GLU A 28 12.09 -23.36 -11.22
CA GLU A 28 11.61 -23.15 -9.88
C GLU A 28 10.27 -22.46 -10.00
N GLY A 29 9.23 -23.13 -9.47
CA GLY A 29 7.89 -22.58 -9.48
C GLY A 29 7.93 -21.22 -8.81
N LYS A 30 7.20 -20.23 -9.36
CA LYS A 30 7.04 -18.94 -8.73
C LYS A 30 6.50 -19.09 -7.32
N ARG A 31 6.95 -18.24 -6.40
CA ARG A 31 6.37 -18.18 -5.06
C ARG A 31 4.95 -17.65 -5.13
N SER A 32 4.07 -18.21 -4.32
CA SER A 32 2.68 -17.74 -4.18
C SER A 32 2.58 -16.78 -3.01
N ILE A 33 2.27 -15.52 -3.29
CA ILE A 33 2.10 -14.48 -2.27
C ILE A 33 0.64 -14.03 -2.28
N VAL A 34 0.01 -13.98 -1.11
CA VAL A 34 -1.34 -13.44 -0.94
C VAL A 34 -1.24 -12.14 -0.15
N CYS A 35 -1.88 -11.08 -0.64
CA CYS A 35 -1.90 -9.76 -0.03
C CYS A 35 -3.33 -9.32 0.25
N THR A 36 -3.60 -8.69 1.42
CA THR A 36 -4.95 -8.20 1.75
C THR A 36 -5.33 -6.99 0.89
N SER A 37 -4.52 -5.95 0.89
CA SER A 37 -4.82 -4.63 0.34
C SER A 37 -3.77 -4.18 -0.69
N PHE A 38 -4.06 -3.09 -1.38
CA PHE A 38 -3.22 -2.59 -2.46
C PHE A 38 -1.78 -2.26 -2.02
N PRO A 39 -1.51 -1.59 -0.89
CA PRO A 39 -0.13 -1.30 -0.50
C PRO A 39 0.70 -2.58 -0.26
N CYS A 40 0.10 -3.62 0.33
CA CYS A 40 0.77 -4.93 0.46
C CYS A 40 1.08 -5.55 -0.90
N TYR A 41 0.10 -5.51 -1.82
CA TYR A 41 0.23 -6.04 -3.17
C TYR A 41 1.30 -5.31 -3.98
N ASP A 42 1.30 -3.98 -3.95
CA ASP A 42 2.22 -3.17 -4.75
C ASP A 42 3.67 -3.34 -4.29
N ILE A 43 3.90 -3.35 -2.96
CA ILE A 43 5.22 -3.63 -2.38
C ILE A 43 5.68 -5.05 -2.71
N ALA A 44 4.81 -6.06 -2.56
CA ALA A 44 5.16 -7.43 -2.91
C ALA A 44 5.56 -7.55 -4.40
N ARG A 45 4.79 -6.91 -5.29
CA ARG A 45 5.08 -6.88 -6.73
C ARG A 45 6.41 -6.20 -7.05
N ALA A 46 6.69 -5.07 -6.39
CA ALA A 46 7.92 -4.32 -6.61
C ALA A 46 9.16 -5.12 -6.18
N VAL A 47 9.09 -5.81 -5.03
CA VAL A 47 10.22 -6.56 -4.47
C VAL A 47 10.39 -7.92 -5.13
N ALA A 48 9.31 -8.70 -5.30
CA ALA A 48 9.39 -10.05 -5.85
C ALA A 48 9.67 -10.08 -7.36
N GLY A 49 9.24 -9.03 -8.10
CA GLY A 49 9.36 -9.00 -9.56
C GLY A 49 8.64 -10.18 -10.21
N ASP A 50 9.34 -10.89 -11.09
CA ASP A 50 8.82 -12.04 -11.81
C ASP A 50 8.93 -13.38 -11.05
N ARG A 51 9.47 -13.38 -9.82
CA ARG A 51 9.71 -14.57 -8.99
C ARG A 51 8.48 -15.02 -8.20
N ALA A 52 7.42 -14.23 -8.16
CA ALA A 52 6.20 -14.58 -7.46
C ALA A 52 4.96 -14.42 -8.34
N GLU A 53 3.91 -15.17 -7.97
CA GLU A 53 2.53 -14.91 -8.34
C GLU A 53 1.85 -14.25 -7.13
N ILE A 54 1.30 -13.05 -7.32
CA ILE A 54 0.78 -12.25 -6.23
C ILE A 54 -0.72 -12.12 -6.41
N GLN A 55 -1.47 -12.55 -5.41
CA GLN A 55 -2.92 -12.40 -5.35
C GLN A 55 -3.29 -11.25 -4.43
N LEU A 56 -4.10 -10.32 -4.92
CA LEU A 56 -4.77 -9.30 -4.12
C LEU A 56 -6.15 -9.82 -3.71
N LEU A 57 -6.43 -9.93 -2.40
CA LEU A 57 -7.71 -10.43 -1.87
C LEU A 57 -8.81 -9.39 -2.05
N ILE A 58 -8.57 -8.17 -1.56
CA ILE A 58 -9.52 -7.08 -1.67
C ILE A 58 -9.46 -6.50 -3.08
N LYS A 59 -10.46 -6.82 -3.89
CA LYS A 59 -10.49 -6.42 -5.30
C LYS A 59 -10.44 -4.90 -5.47
N PRO A 60 -9.81 -4.40 -6.54
CA PRO A 60 -9.83 -2.97 -6.85
C PRO A 60 -11.27 -2.41 -6.87
N GLY A 61 -11.45 -1.24 -6.27
CA GLY A 61 -12.75 -0.59 -6.12
C GLY A 61 -13.64 -1.11 -4.99
N ALA A 62 -13.26 -2.19 -4.29
CA ALA A 62 -14.01 -2.71 -3.16
C ALA A 62 -13.71 -1.93 -1.86
N GLU A 63 -14.71 -1.88 -0.96
CA GLU A 63 -14.55 -1.31 0.38
C GLU A 63 -13.73 -2.24 1.26
N VAL A 64 -12.68 -1.71 1.89
CA VAL A 64 -11.70 -2.48 2.66
C VAL A 64 -12.23 -2.85 4.05
N HIS A 65 -12.85 -1.89 4.75
CA HIS A 65 -13.31 -2.07 6.15
C HIS A 65 -14.46 -3.07 6.32
N SER A 66 -15.15 -3.41 5.23
CA SER A 66 -16.24 -4.40 5.25
C SER A 66 -15.87 -5.71 4.54
N PHE A 67 -14.58 -5.95 4.30
CA PHE A 67 -14.14 -7.16 3.62
C PHE A 67 -14.30 -8.39 4.51
N GLU A 68 -14.93 -9.42 3.95
CA GLU A 68 -15.02 -10.76 4.55
C GLU A 68 -14.45 -11.78 3.55
N PRO A 69 -13.46 -12.61 3.95
CA PRO A 69 -12.86 -13.59 3.06
C PRO A 69 -13.85 -14.68 2.66
N THR A 70 -13.86 -15.00 1.37
CA THR A 70 -14.64 -16.12 0.84
C THR A 70 -13.95 -17.47 1.12
N PRO A 71 -14.65 -18.61 1.03
CA PRO A 71 -13.99 -19.92 1.12
C PRO A 71 -12.85 -20.12 0.12
N SER A 72 -12.91 -19.48 -1.05
CA SER A 72 -11.82 -19.50 -2.03
C SER A 72 -10.60 -18.73 -1.56
N ASP A 73 -10.80 -17.60 -0.88
CA ASP A 73 -9.71 -16.80 -0.32
C ASP A 73 -9.00 -17.58 0.80
N ILE A 74 -9.77 -18.26 1.67
CA ILE A 74 -9.22 -19.12 2.72
C ILE A 74 -8.37 -20.26 2.13
N LEU A 75 -8.80 -20.87 1.02
CA LEU A 75 -8.00 -21.88 0.33
C LEU A 75 -6.72 -21.30 -0.28
N SER A 76 -6.78 -20.10 -0.82
CA SER A 76 -5.58 -19.40 -1.33
C SER A 76 -4.60 -19.10 -0.19
N LEU A 77 -5.08 -18.65 0.96
CA LEU A 77 -4.26 -18.42 2.16
C LEU A 77 -3.61 -19.71 2.66
N ALA A 78 -4.37 -20.82 2.74
CA ALA A 78 -3.82 -22.10 3.20
C ALA A 78 -2.73 -22.65 2.29
N GLY A 79 -2.66 -22.23 1.04
CA GLY A 79 -1.72 -22.75 0.03
C GLY A 79 -0.60 -21.79 -0.37
N CYS A 80 -0.53 -20.58 0.20
CA CYS A 80 0.49 -19.61 -0.19
C CYS A 80 1.83 -19.83 0.52
N ASP A 81 2.91 -19.34 -0.10
CA ASP A 81 4.25 -19.32 0.49
C ASP A 81 4.44 -18.17 1.47
N LEU A 82 3.68 -17.05 1.29
CA LEU A 82 3.69 -15.88 2.15
C LEU A 82 2.33 -15.19 2.14
N PHE A 83 1.82 -14.86 3.31
CA PHE A 83 0.63 -14.02 3.48
C PHE A 83 1.05 -12.65 4.06
N ALA A 84 0.84 -11.57 3.29
CA ALA A 84 1.17 -10.20 3.68
C ALA A 84 -0.09 -9.37 3.93
N TYR A 85 -0.14 -8.69 5.09
CA TYR A 85 -1.27 -7.88 5.51
C TYR A 85 -0.79 -6.68 6.36
N VAL A 86 -1.63 -5.66 6.48
CA VAL A 86 -1.27 -4.47 7.26
C VAL A 86 -1.32 -4.74 8.76
N GLY A 87 -2.44 -5.25 9.26
CA GLY A 87 -2.62 -5.65 10.65
C GLY A 87 -3.31 -4.61 11.53
N GLY A 88 -4.19 -3.79 10.97
CA GLY A 88 -5.09 -2.88 11.68
C GLY A 88 -6.50 -3.44 11.81
N GLU A 89 -7.48 -2.55 12.02
CA GLU A 89 -8.90 -2.88 12.18
C GLU A 89 -9.45 -3.60 10.95
N SER A 90 -9.10 -3.14 9.74
CA SER A 90 -9.50 -3.76 8.47
C SER A 90 -9.04 -5.21 8.32
N ASP A 91 -7.99 -5.61 9.02
CA ASP A 91 -7.42 -6.96 9.01
C ASP A 91 -7.77 -7.78 10.28
N ALA A 92 -8.74 -7.34 11.11
CA ALA A 92 -9.12 -8.03 12.37
C ALA A 92 -9.50 -9.50 12.14
N TRP A 93 -10.15 -9.80 11.01
CA TRP A 93 -10.53 -11.15 10.59
C TRP A 93 -9.33 -12.10 10.39
N VAL A 94 -8.13 -11.58 10.17
CA VAL A 94 -6.90 -12.36 9.90
C VAL A 94 -6.57 -13.26 11.08
N THR A 95 -6.69 -12.77 12.30
CA THR A 95 -6.37 -13.52 13.52
C THR A 95 -7.20 -14.81 13.63
N ASP A 96 -8.50 -14.72 13.35
CA ASP A 96 -9.41 -15.86 13.42
C ASP A 96 -9.09 -16.89 12.32
N ILE A 97 -8.82 -16.45 11.11
CA ILE A 97 -8.46 -17.33 9.99
C ILE A 97 -7.14 -18.04 10.26
N LEU A 98 -6.08 -17.31 10.66
CA LEU A 98 -4.78 -17.92 10.96
C LEU A 98 -4.89 -18.92 12.13
N SER A 99 -5.68 -18.59 13.15
CA SER A 99 -5.93 -19.51 14.28
C SER A 99 -6.63 -20.80 13.82
N SER A 100 -7.49 -20.73 12.80
CA SER A 100 -8.21 -21.89 12.26
C SER A 100 -7.28 -22.90 11.54
N PHE A 101 -6.14 -22.45 11.01
CA PHE A 101 -5.14 -23.31 10.37
C PHE A 101 -4.27 -24.08 11.40
N GLY A 102 -4.23 -23.64 12.65
CA GLY A 102 -3.42 -24.25 13.70
C GLY A 102 -1.93 -24.27 13.32
N GLY A 103 -1.30 -25.48 13.32
CA GLY A 103 0.11 -25.65 12.99
C GLY A 103 0.44 -25.55 11.49
N ASP A 104 -0.57 -25.50 10.63
CA ASP A 104 -0.42 -25.46 9.17
C ASP A 104 -0.63 -24.04 8.59
N ALA A 105 -0.59 -23.01 9.44
CA ALA A 105 -0.69 -21.62 8.99
C ALA A 105 0.50 -21.25 8.09
N PRO A 106 0.27 -20.51 6.98
CA PRO A 106 1.36 -20.05 6.12
C PRO A 106 2.29 -19.08 6.86
N PRO A 107 3.53 -18.88 6.38
CA PRO A 107 4.36 -17.74 6.80
C PRO A 107 3.61 -16.42 6.61
N THR A 108 3.72 -15.51 7.59
CA THR A 108 2.99 -14.24 7.56
C THR A 108 3.94 -13.06 7.68
N LEU A 109 3.59 -11.97 7.00
CA LEU A 109 4.19 -10.65 7.17
C LEU A 109 3.10 -9.65 7.57
N ARG A 110 3.14 -9.21 8.82
CA ARG A 110 2.31 -8.12 9.32
C ARG A 110 3.13 -6.82 9.26
N PHE A 111 2.73 -5.91 8.38
CA PHE A 111 3.51 -4.68 8.17
C PHE A 111 3.49 -3.72 9.36
N PHE A 112 2.44 -3.78 10.17
CA PHE A 112 2.38 -2.95 11.38
C PHE A 112 3.54 -3.21 12.35
N ASP A 113 4.15 -4.40 12.29
CA ASP A 113 5.28 -4.78 13.17
C ASP A 113 6.60 -4.10 12.79
N CYS A 114 6.69 -3.47 11.62
CA CYS A 114 7.91 -2.79 11.17
C CYS A 114 7.89 -1.26 11.32
N VAL A 115 6.82 -0.70 11.91
CA VAL A 115 6.64 0.75 12.09
C VAL A 115 6.22 1.09 13.51
N GLU A 116 6.42 2.35 13.92
CA GLU A 116 5.86 2.87 15.17
C GLU A 116 4.41 3.30 14.95
N GLY A 117 3.50 2.72 15.75
CA GLY A 117 2.08 3.02 15.69
C GLY A 117 1.76 4.43 16.19
N ILE A 118 0.82 5.10 15.54
CA ILE A 118 0.24 6.38 15.98
C ILE A 118 -1.18 6.08 16.49
N GLU A 119 -1.51 6.53 17.69
CA GLU A 119 -2.87 6.40 18.24
C GLU A 119 -3.88 7.08 17.31
N ALA A 120 -4.97 6.38 17.01
CA ALA A 120 -6.06 6.91 16.22
C ALA A 120 -6.72 8.09 16.93
N GLU A 121 -7.11 9.12 16.16
CA GLU A 121 -7.82 10.26 16.72
C GLU A 121 -9.31 9.91 16.81
N HIS A 122 -9.81 9.72 18.03
CA HIS A 122 -11.23 9.54 18.29
C HIS A 122 -11.94 10.89 18.41
N ASP A 123 -13.11 11.02 17.78
CA ASP A 123 -13.99 12.17 18.00
C ASP A 123 -14.52 12.14 19.44
N HIS A 124 -14.08 13.05 20.29
CA HIS A 124 -14.45 13.16 21.69
C HIS A 124 -15.95 13.51 21.91
N GLY A 125 -16.80 13.36 20.90
CA GLY A 125 -18.23 13.69 20.94
C GLY A 125 -19.18 12.59 21.39
N ALA A 126 -18.76 11.35 21.52
CA ALA A 126 -19.58 10.23 21.95
C ALA A 126 -19.02 9.62 23.25
N GLU A 127 -19.76 9.79 24.37
CA GLU A 127 -19.51 9.05 25.62
C GLU A 127 -19.82 7.58 25.40
N HIS A 128 -18.85 6.83 24.89
CA HIS A 128 -18.85 5.38 24.96
C HIS A 128 -17.76 4.96 25.95
N GLU A 129 -18.20 4.29 27.04
CA GLU A 129 -17.31 3.59 27.95
C GLU A 129 -16.62 2.47 27.14
N HIS A 130 -15.41 2.71 26.64
CA HIS A 130 -14.60 1.69 26.01
C HIS A 130 -13.38 1.36 26.85
N HIS A 131 -13.10 0.08 26.94
CA HIS A 131 -11.92 -0.51 27.54
C HIS A 131 -10.65 0.10 26.95
N ASP A 132 -9.62 0.27 27.81
CA ASP A 132 -8.29 0.84 27.54
C ASP A 132 -7.46 0.02 26.54
N GLU A 133 -7.96 -0.26 25.35
CA GLU A 133 -7.13 -0.72 24.24
C GLU A 133 -6.85 0.49 23.35
N HIS A 134 -5.59 0.95 23.36
CA HIS A 134 -5.11 1.99 22.47
C HIS A 134 -5.30 1.50 21.03
N GLU A 135 -6.23 2.11 20.34
CA GLU A 135 -6.46 1.84 18.92
C GLU A 135 -5.48 2.69 18.10
N TYR A 136 -4.67 2.03 17.28
CA TYR A 136 -3.71 2.69 16.40
C TYR A 136 -4.31 2.87 15.01
N ASP A 137 -4.01 4.01 14.37
CA ASP A 137 -4.35 4.22 12.96
C ASP A 137 -3.61 3.22 12.09
N GLU A 138 -4.35 2.51 11.23
CA GLU A 138 -3.81 1.41 10.42
C GLU A 138 -3.13 1.87 9.12
N HIS A 139 -3.29 3.15 8.72
CA HIS A 139 -2.88 3.66 7.41
C HIS A 139 -1.38 4.01 7.36
N ILE A 140 -0.54 3.10 7.85
CA ILE A 140 0.91 3.25 8.03
C ILE A 140 1.64 3.59 6.72
N TRP A 141 1.21 3.01 5.60
CA TRP A 141 1.82 3.18 4.27
C TRP A 141 1.70 4.60 3.70
N THR A 142 0.81 5.42 4.26
CA THR A 142 0.62 6.79 3.79
C THR A 142 1.84 7.68 4.05
N SER A 143 2.68 7.35 5.04
CA SER A 143 4.02 7.92 5.18
C SER A 143 5.01 7.21 4.25
N PRO A 144 5.68 7.92 3.32
CA PRO A 144 6.76 7.35 2.51
C PRO A 144 7.91 6.75 3.34
N VAL A 145 8.19 7.29 4.53
CA VAL A 145 9.21 6.73 5.44
C VAL A 145 8.79 5.33 5.92
N ASN A 146 7.54 5.17 6.33
CA ASN A 146 6.98 3.87 6.71
C ASN A 146 6.92 2.91 5.52
N ALA A 147 6.56 3.41 4.33
CA ALA A 147 6.55 2.61 3.11
C ALA A 147 7.94 2.02 2.81
N CYS A 148 9.02 2.75 3.02
CA CYS A 148 10.39 2.23 2.92
C CYS A 148 10.66 1.10 3.93
N ALA A 149 10.17 1.22 5.17
CA ALA A 149 10.28 0.16 6.17
C ALA A 149 9.50 -1.10 5.75
N MET A 150 8.28 -0.92 5.20
CA MET A 150 7.48 -2.02 4.67
C MET A 150 8.16 -2.73 3.49
N VAL A 151 8.82 -1.99 2.59
CA VAL A 151 9.59 -2.57 1.47
C VAL A 151 10.75 -3.43 1.99
N ASN A 152 11.48 -2.96 3.00
CA ASN A 152 12.55 -3.75 3.63
C ASN A 152 12.00 -5.02 4.30
N ALA A 153 10.89 -4.92 5.04
CA ALA A 153 10.26 -6.06 5.70
C ALA A 153 9.79 -7.11 4.68
N MET A 154 9.24 -6.69 3.54
CA MET A 154 8.87 -7.60 2.44
C MET A 154 10.11 -8.30 1.87
N ALA A 155 11.22 -7.57 1.65
CA ALA A 155 12.45 -8.16 1.15
C ALA A 155 13.02 -9.21 2.14
N ASP A 156 12.98 -8.91 3.45
CA ASP A 156 13.39 -9.85 4.49
C ASP A 156 12.54 -11.12 4.46
N ALA A 157 11.22 -11.00 4.44
CA ALA A 157 10.30 -12.13 4.39
C ALA A 157 10.49 -12.99 3.12
N LEU A 158 10.72 -12.36 1.96
CA LEU A 158 11.01 -13.09 0.72
C LEU A 158 12.35 -13.82 0.76
N CYS A 159 13.39 -13.22 1.35
CA CYS A 159 14.69 -13.87 1.54
C CYS A 159 14.59 -15.11 2.46
N GLU A 160 13.70 -15.08 3.46
CA GLU A 160 13.48 -16.24 4.36
C GLU A 160 12.83 -17.42 3.63
N ILE A 161 11.86 -17.17 2.75
CA ILE A 161 11.14 -18.25 2.04
C ILE A 161 11.79 -18.64 0.72
N ASP A 162 12.73 -17.84 0.20
CA ASP A 162 13.38 -18.02 -1.10
C ASP A 162 14.81 -17.44 -1.13
N ALA A 163 15.68 -18.00 -0.31
CA ALA A 163 17.06 -17.53 -0.13
C ALA A 163 17.91 -17.55 -1.43
N GLU A 164 17.55 -18.36 -2.41
CA GLU A 164 18.27 -18.42 -3.68
C GLU A 164 18.14 -17.14 -4.51
N ASN A 165 17.06 -16.40 -4.32
CA ASN A 165 16.78 -15.12 -4.99
C ASN A 165 17.05 -13.90 -4.11
N GLU A 166 17.71 -14.03 -2.95
CA GLU A 166 17.97 -12.94 -2.01
C GLU A 166 18.58 -11.69 -2.68
N ALA A 167 19.61 -11.88 -3.52
CA ALA A 167 20.27 -10.76 -4.19
C ALA A 167 19.31 -9.93 -5.06
N LEU A 168 18.39 -10.60 -5.76
CA LEU A 168 17.38 -9.93 -6.58
C LEU A 168 16.38 -9.17 -5.72
N TYR A 169 15.88 -9.77 -4.63
CA TYR A 169 14.93 -9.10 -3.74
C TYR A 169 15.53 -7.86 -3.09
N ARG A 170 16.80 -7.93 -2.65
CA ARG A 170 17.53 -6.78 -2.10
C ARG A 170 17.75 -5.68 -3.13
N GLU A 171 18.10 -6.03 -4.37
CA GLU A 171 18.27 -5.08 -5.47
C GLU A 171 16.95 -4.38 -5.79
N ASN A 172 15.87 -5.14 -5.96
CA ASN A 172 14.54 -4.58 -6.24
C ASN A 172 14.05 -3.68 -5.10
N ALA A 173 14.19 -4.12 -3.85
CA ALA A 173 13.83 -3.33 -2.68
C ALA A 173 14.61 -2.00 -2.63
N SER A 174 15.93 -2.05 -2.86
CA SER A 174 16.76 -0.83 -2.89
C SER A 174 16.35 0.13 -3.99
N ALA A 175 16.02 -0.37 -5.18
CA ALA A 175 15.53 0.44 -6.29
C ALA A 175 14.19 1.11 -5.93
N TYR A 176 13.24 0.35 -5.40
CA TYR A 176 11.91 0.87 -5.04
C TYR A 176 11.97 1.86 -3.88
N ILE A 177 12.79 1.61 -2.87
CA ILE A 177 13.08 2.56 -1.78
C ILE A 177 13.62 3.88 -2.34
N SER A 178 14.55 3.83 -3.29
CA SER A 178 15.10 5.06 -3.89
C SER A 178 14.04 5.89 -4.61
N GLU A 179 13.05 5.26 -5.23
CA GLU A 179 11.90 5.96 -5.84
C GLU A 179 11.02 6.61 -4.76
N ILE A 180 10.75 5.90 -3.65
CA ILE A 180 9.96 6.41 -2.54
C ILE A 180 10.67 7.55 -1.80
N GLU A 181 11.98 7.45 -1.57
CA GLU A 181 12.79 8.52 -0.99
C GLU A 181 12.79 9.79 -1.87
N ALA A 182 12.77 9.63 -3.20
CA ALA A 182 12.64 10.75 -4.11
C ALA A 182 11.27 11.44 -4.00
N LEU A 183 10.19 10.69 -3.73
CA LEU A 183 8.87 11.26 -3.42
C LEU A 183 8.87 12.00 -2.08
N ASP A 184 9.45 11.41 -1.03
CA ASP A 184 9.59 12.06 0.28
C ASP A 184 10.29 13.42 0.16
N ALA A 185 11.41 13.47 -0.56
CA ALA A 185 12.14 14.70 -0.80
C ALA A 185 11.30 15.75 -1.54
N GLN A 186 10.50 15.35 -2.54
CA GLN A 186 9.60 16.26 -3.26
C GLN A 186 8.48 16.78 -2.36
N ILE A 187 7.87 15.94 -1.52
CA ILE A 187 6.83 16.36 -0.58
C ILE A 187 7.40 17.36 0.42
N ARG A 188 8.58 17.09 0.99
CA ARG A 188 9.26 18.02 1.90
C ARG A 188 9.53 19.37 1.23
N ASP A 189 9.95 19.39 -0.03
CA ASP A 189 10.18 20.63 -0.78
C ASP A 189 8.86 21.39 -1.01
N VAL A 190 7.79 20.72 -1.43
CA VAL A 190 6.46 21.33 -1.59
C VAL A 190 6.00 21.95 -0.27
N VAL A 191 6.06 21.20 0.83
CA VAL A 191 5.62 21.69 2.15
C VAL A 191 6.52 22.82 2.68
N ALA A 192 7.84 22.75 2.46
CA ALA A 192 8.77 23.79 2.89
C ALA A 192 8.52 25.14 2.21
N ASN A 193 8.08 25.12 0.95
CA ASN A 193 7.81 26.31 0.13
C ASN A 193 6.33 26.71 0.13
N ALA A 194 5.47 26.02 0.86
CA ALA A 194 4.02 26.23 0.88
C ALA A 194 3.61 27.54 1.56
N ALA A 195 2.58 28.19 1.03
CA ALA A 195 1.96 29.37 1.62
C ALA A 195 1.10 29.03 2.85
N ARG A 196 0.58 27.82 2.92
CA ARG A 196 -0.25 27.29 4.02
C ARG A 196 0.13 25.85 4.35
N ARG A 197 -0.35 25.33 5.48
CA ARG A 197 -0.07 23.95 5.91
C ARG A 197 -1.33 23.14 6.16
N GLU A 198 -2.48 23.69 5.88
CA GLU A 198 -3.76 23.04 6.11
C GLU A 198 -4.29 22.42 4.83
N VAL A 199 -4.78 21.18 4.97
CA VAL A 199 -5.48 20.42 3.94
C VAL A 199 -6.92 20.14 4.38
N ILE A 200 -7.88 20.28 3.47
CA ILE A 200 -9.31 20.04 3.75
C ILE A 200 -9.80 18.87 2.93
N PHE A 201 -10.32 17.85 3.63
CA PHE A 201 -10.91 16.67 3.03
C PHE A 201 -12.43 16.70 3.18
N ALA A 202 -13.13 16.72 2.06
CA ALA A 202 -14.59 16.54 2.04
C ALA A 202 -14.94 15.04 2.05
N ASP A 203 -14.19 14.26 2.79
CA ASP A 203 -14.19 12.80 2.86
C ASP A 203 -13.64 12.33 4.21
N ARG A 204 -13.35 11.03 4.35
CA ARG A 204 -12.55 10.47 5.45
C ARG A 204 -11.10 10.97 5.37
N PHE A 205 -10.37 10.84 6.47
CA PHE A 205 -8.96 11.24 6.54
C PHE A 205 -8.04 10.07 6.94
N PRO A 206 -7.73 9.13 6.06
CA PRO A 206 -6.83 8.01 6.34
C PRO A 206 -5.35 8.40 6.13
N LEU A 207 -4.95 9.62 6.50
CA LEU A 207 -3.63 10.19 6.16
C LEU A 207 -2.90 10.73 7.39
N LEU A 208 -3.19 10.16 8.58
CA LEU A 208 -2.63 10.66 9.84
C LEU A 208 -1.10 10.58 9.86
N TYR A 209 -0.52 9.47 9.40
CA TYR A 209 0.93 9.31 9.28
C TYR A 209 1.53 10.31 8.29
N PHE A 210 0.89 10.53 7.14
CA PHE A 210 1.31 11.53 6.17
C PHE A 210 1.28 12.94 6.77
N ALA A 211 0.17 13.34 7.39
CA ALA A 211 0.03 14.66 7.97
C ALA A 211 1.07 14.93 9.07
N ARG A 212 1.32 13.96 9.96
CA ARG A 212 2.33 14.06 11.02
C ARG A 212 3.75 14.12 10.47
N GLU A 213 4.08 13.29 9.47
CA GLU A 213 5.42 13.25 8.85
C GLU A 213 5.81 14.61 8.26
N TYR A 214 4.85 15.31 7.63
CA TYR A 214 5.12 16.57 6.94
C TYR A 214 4.67 17.82 7.71
N GLY A 215 4.12 17.68 8.91
CA GLY A 215 3.65 18.79 9.74
C GLY A 215 2.50 19.54 9.07
N LEU A 216 1.54 18.83 8.52
CA LEU A 216 0.32 19.38 7.94
C LEU A 216 -0.80 19.37 8.97
N ASP A 217 -1.52 20.50 9.03
CA ASP A 217 -2.81 20.57 9.70
C ASP A 217 -3.89 20.03 8.77
N TRP A 218 -4.95 19.48 9.33
CA TRP A 218 -6.03 18.94 8.52
C TRP A 218 -7.42 19.15 9.13
N CYS A 219 -8.41 19.17 8.25
CA CYS A 219 -9.82 19.13 8.61
C CYS A 219 -10.55 18.20 7.63
N ALA A 220 -11.46 17.36 8.13
CA ALA A 220 -12.13 16.35 7.32
C ALA A 220 -13.63 16.24 7.63
N ALA A 221 -14.39 15.70 6.68
CA ALA A 221 -15.80 15.43 6.85
C ALA A 221 -16.06 14.28 7.84
N PHE A 222 -15.12 13.33 7.93
CA PHE A 222 -15.21 12.17 8.79
C PHE A 222 -13.84 11.79 9.37
N PRO A 223 -13.78 11.09 10.52
CA PRO A 223 -12.58 10.37 10.98
C PRO A 223 -12.13 9.30 9.96
N SER A 224 -10.90 8.81 10.08
CA SER A 224 -10.27 7.89 9.12
C SER A 224 -11.07 6.61 8.86
N CYS A 225 -11.55 5.95 9.92
CA CYS A 225 -12.27 4.67 9.85
C CYS A 225 -13.79 4.79 10.02
N SER A 226 -14.37 5.97 9.72
CA SER A 226 -15.81 6.17 9.86
C SER A 226 -16.61 5.29 8.89
N SER A 227 -17.63 4.61 9.42
CA SER A 227 -18.64 3.89 8.63
C SER A 227 -19.74 4.82 8.09
N GLU A 228 -19.75 6.10 8.46
CA GLU A 228 -20.73 7.07 7.99
C GLU A 228 -20.54 7.37 6.51
N SER A 229 -21.63 7.49 5.78
CA SER A 229 -21.62 7.73 4.34
C SER A 229 -21.90 9.18 3.94
N GLU A 230 -22.51 9.97 4.85
CA GLU A 230 -22.85 11.39 4.61
C GLU A 230 -22.57 12.21 5.87
N PRO A 231 -21.82 13.33 5.77
CA PRO A 231 -21.53 14.18 6.92
C PRO A 231 -22.77 14.97 7.34
N SER A 232 -22.82 15.37 8.61
CA SER A 232 -23.91 16.20 9.11
C SER A 232 -23.93 17.56 8.41
N ALA A 233 -25.10 18.20 8.32
CA ALA A 233 -25.21 19.57 7.78
C ALA A 233 -24.33 20.57 8.57
N LYS A 234 -24.11 20.35 9.87
CA LYS A 234 -23.23 21.13 10.72
C LYS A 234 -21.78 20.98 10.30
N THR A 235 -21.33 19.75 10.00
CA THR A 235 -19.98 19.46 9.52
C THR A 235 -19.72 20.13 8.18
N ILE A 236 -20.67 20.00 7.24
CA ILE A 236 -20.55 20.66 5.92
C ILE A 236 -20.46 22.19 6.08
N ALA A 237 -21.30 22.80 6.90
CA ALA A 237 -21.26 24.25 7.15
C ALA A 237 -19.90 24.66 7.76
N ALA A 238 -19.37 23.91 8.71
CA ALA A 238 -18.06 24.19 9.32
C ALA A 238 -16.91 24.11 8.29
N LEU A 239 -16.95 23.11 7.37
CA LEU A 239 -15.97 22.99 6.30
C LEU A 239 -16.08 24.17 5.31
N ILE A 240 -17.29 24.60 4.94
CA ILE A 240 -17.50 25.79 4.08
C ILE A 240 -16.92 27.04 4.76
N ASP A 241 -17.25 27.27 6.04
CA ASP A 241 -16.74 28.42 6.80
C ASP A 241 -15.21 28.39 6.84
N ARG A 242 -14.60 27.23 7.05
CA ARG A 242 -13.14 27.06 7.09
C ARG A 242 -12.50 27.36 5.73
N VAL A 243 -13.04 26.79 4.65
CA VAL A 243 -12.55 27.04 3.28
C VAL A 243 -12.60 28.52 2.94
N VAL A 244 -13.70 29.24 3.30
CA VAL A 244 -13.86 30.65 3.01
C VAL A 244 -12.95 31.51 3.88
N SER A 245 -12.90 31.26 5.21
CA SER A 245 -12.12 32.07 6.15
C SER A 245 -10.63 32.04 5.86
N ASP A 246 -10.11 30.87 5.51
CA ASP A 246 -8.68 30.67 5.33
C ASP A 246 -8.26 30.72 3.85
N GLY A 247 -9.22 30.94 2.95
CA GLY A 247 -8.99 31.08 1.51
C GLY A 247 -8.39 29.83 0.89
N ILE A 248 -8.89 28.66 1.31
CA ILE A 248 -8.39 27.35 0.85
C ILE A 248 -8.74 27.15 -0.64
N PRO A 249 -7.77 26.97 -1.54
CA PRO A 249 -8.06 26.86 -2.98
C PRO A 249 -8.51 25.48 -3.43
N VAL A 250 -8.18 24.43 -2.66
CA VAL A 250 -8.44 23.02 -3.00
C VAL A 250 -9.04 22.28 -1.82
N ILE A 251 -10.09 21.50 -2.09
CA ILE A 251 -10.64 20.49 -1.20
C ILE A 251 -10.40 19.10 -1.80
N TYR A 252 -10.06 18.16 -0.94
CA TYR A 252 -9.68 16.82 -1.37
C TYR A 252 -10.80 15.80 -1.17
N VAL A 253 -10.83 14.81 -2.05
CA VAL A 253 -11.63 13.57 -1.92
C VAL A 253 -10.71 12.38 -2.13
N LEU A 254 -11.09 11.22 -1.59
CA LEU A 254 -10.35 9.98 -1.82
C LEU A 254 -10.71 9.37 -3.17
N GLU A 255 -9.88 8.45 -3.64
CA GLU A 255 -9.95 7.80 -4.95
C GLU A 255 -11.25 7.03 -5.22
N LEU A 256 -11.91 6.51 -4.17
CA LEU A 256 -13.17 5.78 -4.28
C LEU A 256 -14.39 6.60 -3.85
N SER A 257 -14.19 7.89 -3.59
CA SER A 257 -15.27 8.80 -3.17
C SER A 257 -16.28 9.07 -4.29
N ASN A 258 -17.55 9.24 -3.91
CA ASN A 258 -18.57 9.73 -4.84
C ASN A 258 -18.49 11.26 -5.09
N GLY A 259 -17.71 11.98 -4.31
CA GLY A 259 -17.42 13.41 -4.45
C GLY A 259 -18.58 14.38 -4.18
N ARG A 260 -19.75 13.91 -3.73
CA ARG A 260 -20.96 14.75 -3.57
C ARG A 260 -20.76 15.89 -2.55
N THR A 261 -20.18 15.58 -1.40
CA THR A 261 -19.88 16.56 -0.35
C THR A 261 -18.90 17.62 -0.87
N ALA A 262 -17.84 17.18 -1.55
CA ALA A 262 -16.85 18.09 -2.14
C ALA A 262 -17.46 19.01 -3.20
N GLN A 263 -18.34 18.48 -4.06
CA GLN A 263 -19.04 19.28 -5.06
C GLN A 263 -19.94 20.33 -4.42
N ALA A 264 -20.66 19.99 -3.33
CA ALA A 264 -21.49 20.95 -2.60
C ALA A 264 -20.65 22.07 -1.98
N ILE A 265 -19.53 21.74 -1.32
CA ILE A 265 -18.62 22.75 -0.74
C ILE A 265 -17.99 23.61 -1.85
N SER A 266 -17.54 23.00 -2.94
CA SER A 266 -16.97 23.70 -4.09
C SER A 266 -17.95 24.69 -4.72
N ALA A 267 -19.23 24.33 -4.84
CA ALA A 267 -20.27 25.22 -5.38
C ALA A 267 -20.48 26.48 -4.53
N GLU A 268 -20.35 26.39 -3.21
CA GLU A 268 -20.53 27.52 -2.29
C GLU A 268 -19.25 28.36 -2.12
N THR A 269 -18.07 27.75 -2.26
CA THR A 269 -16.79 28.40 -1.94
C THR A 269 -15.96 28.78 -3.16
N GLY A 270 -16.17 28.10 -4.29
CA GLY A 270 -15.32 28.21 -5.47
C GLY A 270 -14.01 27.41 -5.39
N ALA A 271 -13.73 26.71 -4.28
CA ALA A 271 -12.56 25.86 -4.15
C ALA A 271 -12.61 24.69 -5.14
N GLN A 272 -11.45 24.33 -5.69
CA GLN A 272 -11.36 23.22 -6.65
C GLN A 272 -11.36 21.87 -5.95
N VAL A 273 -11.98 20.88 -6.55
CA VAL A 273 -11.93 19.50 -6.05
C VAL A 273 -10.75 18.76 -6.69
N ARG A 274 -9.95 18.08 -5.86
CA ARG A 274 -8.86 17.21 -6.30
C ARG A 274 -8.96 15.87 -5.62
N THR A 275 -8.60 14.81 -6.34
CA THR A 275 -8.42 13.49 -5.74
C THR A 275 -7.07 13.43 -5.04
N PHE A 276 -7.08 12.91 -3.82
CA PHE A 276 -5.90 12.53 -3.07
C PHE A 276 -5.97 11.02 -2.81
N TYR A 277 -4.98 10.28 -3.26
CA TYR A 277 -4.98 8.83 -3.19
C TYR A 277 -4.51 8.36 -1.81
N SER A 278 -5.38 7.69 -1.08
CA SER A 278 -5.01 7.01 0.17
C SER A 278 -4.21 5.75 -0.12
N MET A 279 -4.44 5.16 -1.28
CA MET A 279 -3.82 3.90 -1.73
C MET A 279 -4.15 2.71 -0.82
N GLN A 280 -5.18 2.80 0.03
CA GLN A 280 -5.70 1.66 0.77
C GLN A 280 -6.27 0.61 -0.21
N ASN A 281 -6.99 1.09 -1.20
CA ASN A 281 -7.36 0.37 -2.40
C ASN A 281 -7.24 1.35 -3.60
N VAL A 282 -7.44 0.88 -4.80
CA VAL A 282 -7.38 1.67 -6.03
C VAL A 282 -8.62 1.42 -6.88
N THR A 283 -8.90 2.33 -7.82
CA THR A 283 -9.98 2.08 -8.79
C THR A 283 -9.63 0.92 -9.72
N GLU A 284 -10.65 0.25 -10.28
CA GLU A 284 -10.41 -0.80 -11.30
C GLU A 284 -9.60 -0.28 -12.49
N SER A 285 -9.80 0.99 -12.87
CA SER A 285 -9.07 1.62 -13.97
C SER A 285 -7.60 1.87 -13.65
N ASP A 286 -7.28 2.35 -12.44
CA ASP A 286 -5.91 2.56 -12.01
C ASP A 286 -5.16 1.23 -11.89
N PHE A 287 -5.81 0.21 -11.34
CA PHE A 287 -5.23 -1.13 -11.26
C PHE A 287 -4.97 -1.73 -12.65
N ALA A 288 -5.93 -1.62 -13.57
CA ALA A 288 -5.78 -2.10 -14.94
C ALA A 288 -4.71 -1.32 -15.73
N ALA A 289 -4.48 -0.04 -15.40
CA ALA A 289 -3.41 0.78 -15.96
C ALA A 289 -2.03 0.43 -15.39
N GLY A 290 -1.96 -0.39 -14.33
CA GLY A 290 -0.72 -0.76 -13.67
C GLY A 290 -0.14 0.37 -12.80
N GLU A 291 -1.01 1.25 -12.28
CA GLU A 291 -0.59 2.29 -11.35
C GLU A 291 0.06 1.68 -10.10
N THR A 292 1.03 2.39 -9.55
CA THR A 292 1.84 1.96 -8.42
C THR A 292 1.68 2.95 -7.26
N TYR A 293 2.14 2.57 -6.07
CA TYR A 293 2.29 3.50 -4.95
C TYR A 293 3.04 4.77 -5.39
N VAL A 294 4.15 4.60 -6.10
CA VAL A 294 4.98 5.72 -6.58
C VAL A 294 4.22 6.61 -7.54
N SER A 295 3.54 6.06 -8.54
CA SER A 295 2.81 6.87 -9.54
C SER A 295 1.60 7.60 -8.94
N LEU A 296 0.89 6.96 -8.00
CA LEU A 296 -0.24 7.59 -7.31
C LEU A 296 0.23 8.67 -6.32
N MET A 297 1.32 8.43 -5.57
CA MET A 297 1.90 9.45 -4.70
C MET A 297 2.42 10.65 -5.50
N GLN A 298 2.95 10.44 -6.71
CA GLN A 298 3.33 11.55 -7.60
C GLN A 298 2.12 12.43 -7.97
N ARG A 299 0.92 11.84 -8.15
CA ARG A 299 -0.33 12.61 -8.35
C ARG A 299 -0.71 13.37 -7.09
N ASN A 300 -0.53 12.78 -5.91
CA ASN A 300 -0.77 13.44 -4.62
C ASN A 300 0.14 14.67 -4.46
N ILE A 301 1.41 14.57 -4.84
CA ILE A 301 2.35 15.70 -4.79
C ILE A 301 1.84 16.87 -5.65
N ALA A 302 1.36 16.61 -6.85
CA ALA A 302 0.81 17.64 -7.73
C ALA A 302 -0.45 18.29 -7.12
N ALA A 303 -1.37 17.49 -6.58
CA ALA A 303 -2.57 18.00 -5.90
C ALA A 303 -2.22 18.79 -4.64
N LEU A 304 -1.24 18.34 -3.85
CA LEU A 304 -0.76 19.02 -2.65
C LEU A 304 -0.14 20.38 -3.00
N GLN A 305 0.66 20.45 -4.06
CA GLN A 305 1.26 21.69 -4.53
C GLN A 305 0.19 22.74 -4.92
N GLU A 306 -0.91 22.31 -5.55
CA GLU A 306 -2.03 23.20 -5.87
C GLU A 306 -2.76 23.69 -4.61
N GLY A 307 -2.95 22.80 -3.63
CA GLY A 307 -3.72 23.11 -2.43
C GLY A 307 -2.97 23.94 -1.38
N LEU A 308 -1.66 23.84 -1.32
CA LEU A 308 -0.84 24.54 -0.34
C LEU A 308 -0.33 25.93 -0.81
N ASN A 309 -0.56 26.31 -2.08
CA ASN A 309 -0.13 27.60 -2.69
C ASN A 309 -1.29 28.50 -3.18
#